data_d6c6acde659d9c22c41e87ad8b71d3d1
#
_entry.id   d6c6acde659d9c22c41e87ad8b71d3d1
#
_cell.length_a   1.000
_cell.length_b   1.000
_cell.length_c   1.000
_cell.angle_alpha   90.00
_cell.angle_beta   90.00
_cell.angle_gamma   90.00
#
_symmetry.space_group_name_H-M   'P 1'
#
loop_
_entity.id
_entity.type
_entity.pdbx_description
1 polymer ?
#
loop_
_entity_poly.entity_id
_entity_poly.type
_entity_poly.pdbx_seq_one_letter_code
_entity_poly.pdbx_strand_id
1 'polypeptide(L)'
;AYFRPGGVYRDLPDTMPQYKASKIRNAKAITRLNDNRQGSLLDFIDDFVSRFPTYVDEYETLLTDNRIWKQRTVGIGVVSPERALSMGFTGPMLRGSGIEWDLRKKQPYDAYDRLDFDIPVGVNGDTYDRYLCRVEELRQSNRIIKQCVDWLRANPGPVITDNHKVAPPSRVDMKSNMEELIHHFKLFTEGFHVPEGEAYAAIEHPKGEFGIYFVSDGANKPYRMKIRPPGFVH
;
A
#
# COMPACT_ATOMS: atom_id res chain seq x y z
N ALA A 1 12.93 -6.56 17.37
CA ALA A 1 13.08 -6.29 15.95
C ALA A 1 14.39 -5.53 15.68
N TYR A 2 15.00 -5.77 14.52
CA TYR A 2 16.21 -5.07 14.07
C TYR A 2 15.88 -4.28 12.82
N PHE A 3 16.54 -3.13 12.60
CA PHE A 3 16.50 -2.42 11.34
C PHE A 3 17.24 -3.23 10.28
N ARG A 4 16.55 -3.70 9.29
CA ARG A 4 17.08 -4.53 8.22
C ARG A 4 16.61 -4.02 6.87
N PRO A 5 17.31 -4.38 5.77
CA PRO A 5 16.90 -4.02 4.43
C PRO A 5 15.44 -4.44 4.19
N GLY A 6 14.66 -3.55 3.63
CA GLY A 6 13.25 -3.75 3.30
C GLY A 6 12.89 -3.11 1.95
N GLY A 7 11.61 -2.99 1.65
CA GLY A 7 11.13 -2.44 0.37
C GLY A 7 11.55 -1.01 0.06
N VAL A 8 12.01 -0.26 1.07
CA VAL A 8 12.35 1.18 0.95
C VAL A 8 13.57 1.45 0.06
N TYR A 9 14.47 0.46 -0.11
CA TYR A 9 15.69 0.62 -0.89
C TYR A 9 15.51 0.24 -2.37
N ARG A 10 14.36 -0.29 -2.74
CA ARG A 10 14.12 -0.83 -4.07
C ARG A 10 12.73 -0.47 -4.58
N ASP A 11 12.70 0.11 -5.76
CA ASP A 11 11.48 0.35 -6.53
C ASP A 11 11.08 -0.85 -7.39
N LEU A 12 9.96 -0.72 -8.11
CA LEU A 12 9.52 -1.72 -9.08
C LEU A 12 10.50 -1.75 -10.26
N PRO A 13 11.04 -2.92 -10.62
CA PRO A 13 11.90 -3.06 -11.78
C PRO A 13 11.12 -2.87 -13.08
N ASP A 14 11.70 -2.18 -14.06
CA ASP A 14 11.12 -2.01 -15.41
C ASP A 14 10.90 -3.34 -16.12
N THR A 15 11.75 -4.31 -15.82
CA THR A 15 11.65 -5.67 -16.36
C THR A 15 11.56 -6.66 -15.21
N MET A 16 10.50 -7.45 -15.17
CA MET A 16 10.58 -8.69 -14.38
C MET A 16 11.58 -9.62 -15.06
N PRO A 17 12.63 -10.12 -14.34
CA PRO A 17 13.27 -11.33 -14.77
C PRO A 17 12.14 -12.36 -14.89
N GLN A 18 12.06 -13.03 -16.03
CA GLN A 18 11.01 -14.01 -16.37
C GLN A 18 10.56 -14.76 -15.11
N TYR A 19 9.42 -14.41 -14.60
CA TYR A 19 8.86 -15.07 -13.43
C TYR A 19 8.40 -16.44 -13.93
N LYS A 20 9.26 -17.44 -13.78
CA LYS A 20 8.86 -18.82 -14.08
C LYS A 20 7.72 -19.15 -13.14
N ALA A 21 6.53 -19.21 -13.69
CA ALA A 21 5.26 -19.48 -12.97
C ALA A 21 5.31 -20.75 -12.08
N SER A 22 6.31 -21.61 -12.26
CA SER A 22 6.56 -22.82 -11.49
C SER A 22 6.91 -22.60 -10.00
N LYS A 23 7.20 -21.37 -9.56
CA LYS A 23 7.56 -21.10 -8.15
C LYS A 23 6.44 -20.48 -7.30
N ILE A 24 5.32 -20.14 -7.88
CA ILE A 24 4.16 -19.64 -7.12
C ILE A 24 3.20 -20.80 -6.87
N ARG A 25 2.91 -21.11 -5.60
CA ARG A 25 1.97 -22.20 -5.22
C ARG A 25 0.56 -22.06 -5.80
N ASN A 26 0.18 -20.88 -6.29
CA ASN A 26 -1.09 -20.59 -6.97
C ASN A 26 -0.90 -20.25 -8.47
N ALA A 27 0.13 -20.78 -9.09
CA ALA A 27 0.45 -20.55 -10.50
C ALA A 27 -0.73 -20.82 -11.46
N LYS A 28 -1.66 -21.73 -11.13
CA LYS A 28 -2.84 -22.01 -11.96
C LYS A 28 -3.79 -20.82 -12.13
N ALA A 29 -3.91 -19.95 -11.14
CA ALA A 29 -4.73 -18.73 -11.27
C ALA A 29 -4.00 -17.67 -12.10
N ILE A 30 -2.68 -17.54 -11.93
CA ILE A 30 -1.84 -16.59 -12.69
C ILE A 30 -1.58 -17.11 -14.12
N THR A 31 -1.47 -18.42 -14.31
CA THR A 31 -1.28 -19.01 -15.65
C THR A 31 -2.51 -18.83 -16.54
N ARG A 32 -3.72 -18.80 -15.99
CA ARG A 32 -4.93 -18.44 -16.76
C ARG A 32 -4.95 -16.98 -17.22
N LEU A 33 -4.18 -16.11 -16.56
CA LEU A 33 -4.01 -14.71 -16.93
C LEU A 33 -2.83 -14.51 -17.92
N ASN A 34 -1.91 -15.47 -18.03
CA ASN A 34 -0.61 -15.34 -18.71
C ASN A 34 -0.31 -16.40 -19.75
N ASP A 35 -1.30 -16.92 -20.48
CA ASP A 35 -1.00 -17.73 -21.65
C ASP A 35 -0.23 -16.88 -22.69
N ASN A 36 1.10 -17.02 -22.69
CA ASN A 36 2.05 -16.47 -23.66
C ASN A 36 2.44 -14.97 -23.58
N ARG A 37 2.26 -14.25 -22.49
CA ARG A 37 2.75 -12.86 -22.41
C ARG A 37 4.15 -12.79 -21.82
N GLN A 38 5.15 -12.60 -22.68
CA GLN A 38 6.46 -12.07 -22.29
C GLN A 38 6.31 -10.55 -22.20
N GLY A 39 6.19 -10.02 -20.97
CA GLY A 39 6.05 -8.59 -20.73
C GLY A 39 6.81 -8.16 -19.48
N SER A 40 6.98 -6.87 -19.34
CA SER A 40 7.50 -6.26 -18.10
C SER A 40 6.47 -6.38 -16.96
N LEU A 41 6.91 -6.13 -15.73
CA LEU A 41 5.99 -6.00 -14.58
C LEU A 41 4.95 -4.90 -14.83
N LEU A 42 5.37 -3.80 -15.43
CA LEU A 42 4.48 -2.68 -15.76
C LEU A 42 3.40 -3.09 -16.77
N ASP A 43 3.72 -3.93 -17.75
CA ASP A 43 2.72 -4.45 -18.70
C ASP A 43 1.69 -5.35 -18.02
N PHE A 44 2.14 -6.16 -17.05
CA PHE A 44 1.24 -6.98 -16.26
C PHE A 44 0.29 -6.14 -15.40
N ILE A 45 0.82 -5.09 -14.74
CA ILE A 45 0.01 -4.17 -13.93
C ILE A 45 -0.98 -3.41 -14.81
N ASP A 46 -0.56 -2.94 -15.98
CA ASP A 46 -1.40 -2.20 -16.91
C ASP A 46 -2.56 -3.05 -17.46
N ASP A 47 -2.29 -4.32 -17.80
CA ASP A 47 -3.33 -5.28 -18.19
C ASP A 47 -4.32 -5.54 -17.03
N PHE A 48 -3.85 -5.63 -15.79
CA PHE A 48 -4.72 -5.74 -14.61
C PHE A 48 -5.59 -4.49 -14.45
N VAL A 49 -4.99 -3.31 -14.49
CA VAL A 49 -5.68 -2.02 -14.33
C VAL A 49 -6.78 -1.84 -15.38
N SER A 50 -6.53 -2.27 -16.62
CA SER A 50 -7.52 -2.16 -17.70
C SER A 50 -8.74 -3.04 -17.52
N ARG A 51 -8.59 -4.19 -16.85
CA ARG A 51 -9.68 -5.16 -16.62
C ARG A 51 -10.37 -5.00 -15.28
N PHE A 52 -9.68 -4.40 -14.29
CA PHE A 52 -10.18 -4.31 -12.92
C PHE A 52 -11.54 -3.60 -12.79
N PRO A 53 -11.85 -2.51 -13.54
CA PRO A 53 -13.17 -1.87 -13.48
C PRO A 53 -14.34 -2.83 -13.71
N THR A 54 -14.22 -3.77 -14.66
CA THR A 54 -15.25 -4.77 -14.93
C THR A 54 -15.55 -5.65 -13.71
N TYR A 55 -14.53 -6.02 -12.95
CA TYR A 55 -14.75 -6.79 -11.70
C TYR A 55 -15.45 -5.96 -10.63
N VAL A 56 -15.13 -4.66 -10.54
CA VAL A 56 -15.83 -3.77 -9.61
C VAL A 56 -17.30 -3.62 -10.00
N ASP A 57 -17.60 -3.51 -11.31
CA ASP A 57 -18.99 -3.47 -11.82
C ASP A 57 -19.76 -4.77 -11.51
N GLU A 58 -19.09 -5.92 -11.58
CA GLU A 58 -19.68 -7.21 -11.17
C GLU A 58 -20.01 -7.22 -9.67
N TYR A 59 -19.15 -6.69 -8.80
CA TYR A 59 -19.42 -6.58 -7.37
C TYR A 59 -20.60 -5.65 -7.10
N GLU A 60 -20.69 -4.53 -7.78
CA GLU A 60 -21.83 -3.61 -7.65
C GLU A 60 -23.13 -4.24 -8.12
N THR A 61 -23.12 -4.93 -9.25
CA THR A 61 -24.28 -5.66 -9.76
C THR A 61 -24.80 -6.72 -8.77
N LEU A 62 -23.89 -7.40 -8.09
CA LEU A 62 -24.25 -8.43 -7.12
C LEU A 62 -24.72 -7.88 -5.77
N LEU A 63 -24.18 -6.75 -5.31
CA LEU A 63 -24.32 -6.28 -3.94
C LEU A 63 -25.06 -4.95 -3.81
N THR A 64 -24.72 -3.93 -4.63
CA THR A 64 -25.18 -2.55 -4.40
C THR A 64 -26.71 -2.44 -4.38
N ASP A 65 -27.40 -3.06 -5.32
CA ASP A 65 -28.85 -3.06 -5.37
C ASP A 65 -29.53 -4.31 -4.78
N ASN A 66 -28.76 -5.19 -4.20
CA ASN A 66 -29.28 -6.40 -3.60
C ASN A 66 -30.12 -6.06 -2.35
N ARG A 67 -31.40 -6.50 -2.37
CA ARG A 67 -32.36 -6.23 -1.29
C ARG A 67 -31.87 -6.76 0.07
N ILE A 68 -31.28 -7.95 0.10
CA ILE A 68 -30.80 -8.57 1.34
C ILE A 68 -29.62 -7.75 1.89
N TRP A 69 -28.72 -7.33 1.01
CA TRP A 69 -27.56 -6.49 1.37
C TRP A 69 -28.01 -5.14 1.94
N LYS A 70 -28.94 -4.46 1.25
CA LYS A 70 -29.48 -3.18 1.74
C LYS A 70 -30.19 -3.32 3.08
N GLN A 71 -31.01 -4.34 3.26
CA GLN A 71 -31.70 -4.59 4.54
C GLN A 71 -30.75 -4.86 5.71
N ARG A 72 -29.53 -5.33 5.45
CA ARG A 72 -28.52 -5.63 6.47
C ARG A 72 -27.54 -4.51 6.72
N THR A 73 -27.51 -3.49 5.89
CA THR A 73 -26.47 -2.45 5.94
C THR A 73 -27.01 -1.04 6.04
N VAL A 74 -28.14 -0.74 5.42
CA VAL A 74 -28.77 0.59 5.47
C VAL A 74 -29.32 0.86 6.87
N GLY A 75 -28.94 1.96 7.47
CA GLY A 75 -29.33 2.36 8.82
C GLY A 75 -28.76 1.49 9.95
N ILE A 76 -27.83 0.58 9.63
CA ILE A 76 -27.18 -0.30 10.61
C ILE A 76 -25.79 0.24 10.97
N GLY A 77 -25.47 0.26 12.25
CA GLY A 77 -24.18 0.73 12.75
C GLY A 77 -23.92 2.20 12.45
N VAL A 78 -24.93 3.02 12.58
CA VAL A 78 -24.84 4.47 12.36
C VAL A 78 -23.92 5.11 13.40
N VAL A 79 -22.94 5.87 12.93
CA VAL A 79 -22.00 6.61 13.75
C VAL A 79 -22.03 8.07 13.32
N SER A 80 -22.35 8.97 14.26
CA SER A 80 -22.34 10.41 13.99
C SER A 80 -20.90 10.92 13.80
N PRO A 81 -20.70 12.04 13.06
CA PRO A 81 -19.39 12.64 12.88
C PRO A 81 -18.65 12.92 14.20
N GLU A 82 -19.34 13.46 15.18
CA GLU A 82 -18.78 13.80 16.50
C GLU A 82 -18.31 12.56 17.23
N ARG A 83 -19.12 11.49 17.21
CA ARG A 83 -18.75 10.21 17.82
C ARG A 83 -17.59 9.55 17.10
N ALA A 84 -17.56 9.61 15.77
CA ALA A 84 -16.44 9.07 14.96
C ALA A 84 -15.12 9.75 15.33
N LEU A 85 -15.12 11.08 15.49
CA LEU A 85 -13.95 11.84 15.92
C LEU A 85 -13.55 11.49 17.36
N SER A 86 -14.49 11.44 18.29
CA SER A 86 -14.20 11.13 19.69
C SER A 86 -13.63 9.72 19.90
N MET A 87 -14.02 8.78 19.04
CA MET A 87 -13.50 7.40 19.06
C MET A 87 -12.20 7.22 18.27
N GLY A 88 -11.71 8.27 17.60
CA GLY A 88 -10.48 8.22 16.80
C GLY A 88 -10.63 7.40 15.51
N PHE A 89 -11.80 7.40 14.90
CA PHE A 89 -12.03 6.78 13.60
C PHE A 89 -11.23 7.49 12.51
N THR A 90 -10.82 6.72 11.50
CA THR A 90 -10.10 7.20 10.33
C THR A 90 -10.50 6.39 9.10
N GLY A 91 -10.09 6.84 7.92
CA GLY A 91 -10.36 6.14 6.67
C GLY A 91 -11.84 6.04 6.32
N PRO A 92 -12.27 4.94 5.68
CA PRO A 92 -13.66 4.75 5.26
C PRO A 92 -14.67 4.81 6.40
N MET A 93 -14.26 4.49 7.64
CA MET A 93 -15.13 4.61 8.82
C MET A 93 -15.48 6.06 9.11
N LEU A 94 -14.50 6.97 8.99
CA LEU A 94 -14.71 8.40 9.20
C LEU A 94 -15.38 9.04 7.98
N ARG A 95 -14.96 8.69 6.78
CA ARG A 95 -15.54 9.21 5.54
C ARG A 95 -16.98 8.78 5.35
N GLY A 96 -17.34 7.56 5.75
CA GLY A 96 -18.74 7.10 5.76
C GLY A 96 -19.65 7.96 6.65
N SER A 97 -19.12 8.59 7.70
CA SER A 97 -19.83 9.52 8.59
C SER A 97 -19.82 10.98 8.10
N GLY A 98 -19.40 11.25 6.87
CA GLY A 98 -19.48 12.57 6.25
C GLY A 98 -18.25 13.46 6.42
N ILE A 99 -17.16 12.96 6.97
CA ILE A 99 -15.93 13.74 7.18
C ILE A 99 -14.92 13.41 6.08
N GLU A 100 -14.59 14.40 5.26
CA GLU A 100 -13.59 14.33 4.20
C GLU A 100 -12.17 14.38 4.78
N TRP A 101 -11.71 13.27 5.34
CA TRP A 101 -10.35 13.13 5.85
C TRP A 101 -9.62 11.99 5.15
N ASP A 102 -8.51 12.33 4.49
CA ASP A 102 -7.61 11.38 3.85
C ASP A 102 -6.19 11.96 3.87
N LEU A 103 -5.25 11.23 4.44
CA LEU A 103 -3.86 11.67 4.58
C LEU A 103 -3.18 11.93 3.24
N ARG A 104 -3.55 11.20 2.20
CA ARG A 104 -3.01 11.37 0.85
C ARG A 104 -3.29 12.75 0.24
N LYS A 105 -4.36 13.42 0.70
CA LYS A 105 -4.74 14.78 0.26
C LYS A 105 -4.45 15.85 1.31
N LYS A 106 -4.69 15.55 2.60
CA LYS A 106 -4.55 16.55 3.69
C LYS A 106 -3.10 16.71 4.16
N GLN A 107 -2.32 15.63 4.11
CA GLN A 107 -0.89 15.60 4.44
C GLN A 107 -0.16 14.71 3.43
N PRO A 108 -0.03 15.15 2.17
CA PRO A 108 0.56 14.34 1.10
C PRO A 108 1.94 13.81 1.47
N TYR A 109 2.18 12.56 1.18
CA TYR A 109 3.45 11.87 1.32
C TYR A 109 3.79 11.15 0.01
N ASP A 110 5.05 10.76 -0.17
CA ASP A 110 5.59 10.15 -1.39
C ASP A 110 5.23 10.99 -2.64
N ALA A 111 4.49 10.42 -3.58
CA ALA A 111 4.10 11.07 -4.83
C ALA A 111 2.62 11.47 -4.88
N TYR A 112 1.89 11.41 -3.77
CA TYR A 112 0.44 11.69 -3.76
C TYR A 112 0.09 13.14 -4.12
N ASP A 113 1.00 14.08 -3.97
CA ASP A 113 0.85 15.48 -4.39
C ASP A 113 0.72 15.64 -5.93
N ARG A 114 1.22 14.65 -6.69
CA ARG A 114 1.20 14.63 -8.16
C ARG A 114 0.08 13.80 -8.76
N LEU A 115 -0.70 13.10 -7.92
CA LEU A 115 -1.71 12.17 -8.36
C LEU A 115 -3.11 12.78 -8.29
N ASP A 116 -3.87 12.53 -9.33
CA ASP A 116 -5.26 12.97 -9.43
C ASP A 116 -6.19 11.81 -9.06
N PHE A 117 -6.96 12.00 -7.98
CA PHE A 117 -7.96 11.07 -7.50
C PHE A 117 -8.96 11.80 -6.59
N ASP A 118 -10.14 11.21 -6.43
CA ASP A 118 -11.22 11.76 -5.60
C ASP A 118 -11.31 11.00 -4.27
N ILE A 119 -11.84 11.67 -3.26
CA ILE A 119 -12.08 11.07 -1.93
C ILE A 119 -13.58 10.82 -1.80
N PRO A 120 -14.04 9.56 -1.72
CA PRO A 120 -15.44 9.27 -1.50
C PRO A 120 -15.85 9.58 -0.06
N VAL A 121 -16.98 10.28 0.09
CA VAL A 121 -17.55 10.66 1.38
C VAL A 121 -19.01 10.23 1.44
N GLY A 122 -19.39 9.53 2.51
CA GLY A 122 -20.77 9.15 2.81
C GLY A 122 -21.54 10.26 3.48
N VAL A 123 -22.81 10.00 3.76
CA VAL A 123 -23.74 10.97 4.36
C VAL A 123 -24.39 10.44 5.64
N ASN A 124 -24.78 9.16 5.63
CA ASN A 124 -25.62 8.57 6.67
C ASN A 124 -24.80 7.98 7.86
N GLY A 125 -23.52 7.78 7.67
CA GLY A 125 -22.65 7.19 8.69
C GLY A 125 -22.95 5.72 9.00
N ASP A 126 -23.67 5.02 8.12
CA ASP A 126 -24.06 3.64 8.29
C ASP A 126 -23.11 2.66 7.58
N THR A 127 -23.37 1.38 7.72
CA THR A 127 -22.56 0.33 7.10
C THR A 127 -22.66 0.36 5.57
N TYR A 128 -23.79 0.78 5.01
CA TYR A 128 -23.97 0.88 3.58
C TYR A 128 -23.10 1.99 2.96
N ASP A 129 -23.06 3.17 3.58
CA ASP A 129 -22.20 4.26 3.12
C ASP A 129 -20.71 3.88 3.22
N ARG A 130 -20.30 3.18 4.27
CA ARG A 130 -18.94 2.65 4.38
C ARG A 130 -18.59 1.64 3.28
N TYR A 131 -19.58 0.83 2.88
CA TYR A 131 -19.42 -0.07 1.73
C TYR A 131 -19.27 0.73 0.43
N LEU A 132 -20.12 1.71 0.17
CA LEU A 132 -20.04 2.55 -1.03
C LEU A 132 -18.70 3.30 -1.11
N CYS A 133 -18.24 3.87 -0.01
CA CYS A 133 -16.91 4.49 0.05
C CYS A 133 -15.82 3.50 -0.35
N ARG A 134 -15.85 2.26 0.13
CA ARG A 134 -14.84 1.25 -0.23
C ARG A 134 -14.90 0.82 -1.70
N VAL A 135 -16.09 0.71 -2.27
CA VAL A 135 -16.23 0.40 -3.70
C VAL A 135 -15.65 1.51 -4.56
N GLU A 136 -15.96 2.77 -4.23
CA GLU A 136 -15.39 3.90 -4.96
C GLU A 136 -13.87 4.01 -4.75
N GLU A 137 -13.36 3.72 -3.58
CA GLU A 137 -11.91 3.67 -3.33
C GLU A 137 -11.18 2.61 -4.18
N LEU A 138 -11.82 1.51 -4.53
CA LEU A 138 -11.26 0.55 -5.48
C LEU A 138 -11.06 1.19 -6.86
N ARG A 139 -12.03 1.99 -7.33
CA ARG A 139 -11.93 2.71 -8.60
C ARG A 139 -10.84 3.78 -8.56
N GLN A 140 -10.80 4.58 -7.50
CA GLN A 140 -9.80 5.61 -7.33
C GLN A 140 -8.38 5.03 -7.17
N SER A 141 -8.22 3.92 -6.47
CA SER A 141 -6.94 3.21 -6.38
C SER A 141 -6.47 2.70 -7.74
N ASN A 142 -7.38 2.19 -8.56
CA ASN A 142 -7.08 1.77 -9.93
C ASN A 142 -6.61 2.96 -10.80
N ARG A 143 -7.26 4.13 -10.66
CA ARG A 143 -6.87 5.38 -11.32
C ARG A 143 -5.46 5.83 -10.91
N ILE A 144 -5.13 5.73 -9.62
CA ILE A 144 -3.80 6.03 -9.09
C ILE A 144 -2.75 5.09 -9.70
N ILE A 145 -3.00 3.77 -9.70
CA ILE A 145 -2.07 2.78 -10.25
C ILE A 145 -1.80 3.07 -11.72
N LYS A 146 -2.82 3.42 -12.51
CA LYS A 146 -2.64 3.78 -13.92
C LYS A 146 -1.70 4.96 -14.10
N GLN A 147 -1.91 6.03 -13.34
CA GLN A 147 -1.04 7.22 -13.38
C GLN A 147 0.41 6.87 -13.01
N CYS A 148 0.60 6.04 -11.97
CA CYS A 148 1.94 5.59 -11.58
C CYS A 148 2.64 4.78 -12.69
N VAL A 149 1.93 3.85 -13.35
CA VAL A 149 2.47 3.06 -14.45
C VAL A 149 2.87 3.96 -15.63
N ASP A 150 2.03 4.90 -16.01
CA ASP A 150 2.30 5.83 -17.09
C ASP A 150 3.50 6.72 -16.78
N TRP A 151 3.60 7.21 -15.54
CA TRP A 151 4.74 8.01 -15.10
C TRP A 151 6.05 7.20 -15.10
N LEU A 152 6.04 5.97 -14.58
CA LEU A 152 7.22 5.10 -14.55
C LEU A 152 7.72 4.74 -15.95
N ARG A 153 6.81 4.57 -16.91
CA ARG A 153 7.19 4.34 -18.31
C ARG A 153 7.85 5.56 -18.96
N ALA A 154 7.38 6.74 -18.60
CA ALA A 154 7.93 8.01 -19.10
C ALA A 154 9.26 8.39 -18.43
N ASN A 155 9.52 7.90 -17.21
CA ASN A 155 10.65 8.28 -16.38
C ASN A 155 11.43 7.04 -15.90
N PRO A 156 12.11 6.30 -16.80
CA PRO A 156 12.93 5.18 -16.38
C PRO A 156 14.12 5.65 -15.55
N GLY A 157 14.45 4.87 -14.50
CA GLY A 157 15.52 5.21 -13.57
C GLY A 157 16.05 4.00 -12.82
N PRO A 158 17.03 4.20 -11.91
CA PRO A 158 17.54 3.13 -11.06
C PRO A 158 16.44 2.65 -10.10
N VAL A 159 16.32 1.34 -9.93
CA VAL A 159 15.31 0.67 -9.10
C VAL A 159 15.82 0.29 -7.71
N ILE A 160 17.07 0.60 -7.41
CA ILE A 160 17.72 0.32 -6.13
C ILE A 160 18.71 1.44 -5.81
N THR A 161 18.82 1.80 -4.54
CA THR A 161 19.86 2.74 -4.11
C THR A 161 21.25 2.09 -4.16
N ASP A 162 22.27 2.89 -4.44
CA ASP A 162 23.69 2.52 -4.46
C ASP A 162 24.35 2.52 -3.07
N ASN A 163 23.61 2.91 -2.03
CA ASN A 163 24.08 2.90 -0.66
C ASN A 163 24.07 1.50 -0.05
N HIS A 164 25.18 0.79 -0.12
CA HIS A 164 25.33 -0.58 0.38
C HIS A 164 25.29 -0.69 1.92
N LYS A 165 25.24 0.42 2.64
CA LYS A 165 25.00 0.41 4.10
C LYS A 165 23.54 0.12 4.45
N VAL A 166 22.59 0.38 3.53
CA VAL A 166 21.16 0.16 3.74
C VAL A 166 20.54 -0.78 2.70
N ALA A 167 21.14 -0.89 1.50
CA ALA A 167 20.73 -1.77 0.43
C ALA A 167 21.71 -2.93 0.26
N PRO A 168 21.23 -4.18 0.09
CA PRO A 168 22.15 -5.30 -0.15
C PRO A 168 22.84 -5.16 -1.51
N PRO A 169 24.15 -5.44 -1.58
CA PRO A 169 24.91 -5.42 -2.82
C PRO A 169 24.43 -6.50 -3.81
N SER A 170 24.84 -6.37 -5.06
CA SER A 170 24.52 -7.36 -6.09
C SER A 170 25.22 -8.71 -5.80
N ARG A 171 24.64 -9.79 -6.37
CA ARG A 171 25.26 -11.12 -6.21
C ARG A 171 26.63 -11.24 -6.87
N VAL A 172 26.88 -10.44 -7.90
CA VAL A 172 28.18 -10.41 -8.60
C VAL A 172 29.20 -9.73 -7.69
N ASP A 173 28.85 -8.58 -7.15
CA ASP A 173 29.74 -7.81 -6.27
C ASP A 173 30.11 -8.59 -5.01
N MET A 174 29.16 -9.28 -4.38
CA MET A 174 29.42 -10.17 -3.24
C MET A 174 30.43 -11.29 -3.53
N LYS A 175 30.55 -11.72 -4.79
CA LYS A 175 31.47 -12.78 -5.18
C LYS A 175 32.87 -12.28 -5.52
N SER A 176 32.98 -11.04 -5.95
CA SER A 176 34.22 -10.43 -6.42
C SER A 176 34.85 -9.46 -5.41
N ASN A 177 34.08 -8.96 -4.45
CA ASN A 177 34.52 -7.97 -3.49
C ASN A 177 34.18 -8.41 -2.05
N MET A 178 35.21 -8.51 -1.20
CA MET A 178 35.08 -8.93 0.19
C MET A 178 34.27 -7.91 1.01
N GLU A 179 34.42 -6.62 0.75
CA GLU A 179 33.68 -5.56 1.45
C GLU A 179 32.19 -5.69 1.22
N GLU A 180 31.77 -5.97 -0.01
CA GLU A 180 30.37 -6.17 -0.36
C GLU A 180 29.77 -7.43 0.28
N LEU A 181 30.57 -8.47 0.40
CA LEU A 181 30.16 -9.67 1.13
C LEU A 181 29.92 -9.37 2.61
N ILE A 182 30.79 -8.55 3.23
CA ILE A 182 30.65 -8.11 4.63
C ILE A 182 29.40 -7.23 4.79
N HIS A 183 29.17 -6.27 3.90
CA HIS A 183 27.97 -5.44 3.90
C HIS A 183 26.70 -6.28 3.83
N HIS A 184 26.64 -7.23 2.92
CA HIS A 184 25.51 -8.15 2.82
C HIS A 184 25.30 -8.93 4.12
N PHE A 185 26.34 -9.53 4.65
CA PHE A 185 26.27 -10.30 5.89
C PHE A 185 25.76 -9.45 7.06
N LYS A 186 26.34 -8.27 7.26
CA LYS A 186 25.94 -7.36 8.34
C LYS A 186 24.51 -6.87 8.22
N LEU A 187 24.07 -6.51 7.02
CA LEU A 187 22.68 -6.04 6.80
C LEU A 187 21.64 -7.09 7.19
N PHE A 188 21.92 -8.37 6.93
CA PHE A 188 20.96 -9.44 7.22
C PHE A 188 21.11 -10.03 8.64
N THR A 189 22.24 -9.96 9.25
CA THR A 189 22.47 -10.44 10.64
C THR A 189 22.23 -9.36 11.67
N GLU A 190 22.90 -8.24 11.55
CA GLU A 190 22.90 -7.13 12.51
C GLU A 190 21.86 -6.06 12.16
N GLY A 191 21.69 -5.76 10.87
CA GLY A 191 20.93 -4.60 10.38
C GLY A 191 21.78 -3.32 10.41
N PHE A 192 21.14 -2.17 10.25
CA PHE A 192 21.79 -0.86 10.27
C PHE A 192 21.38 -0.05 11.50
N HIS A 193 22.26 0.86 11.92
CA HIS A 193 22.00 1.76 13.03
C HIS A 193 21.18 2.97 12.56
N VAL A 194 20.23 3.39 13.37
CA VAL A 194 19.42 4.58 13.14
C VAL A 194 19.84 5.67 14.12
N PRO A 195 20.06 6.92 13.69
CA PRO A 195 20.40 8.01 14.59
C PRO A 195 19.42 8.15 15.76
N GLU A 196 19.89 8.66 16.88
CA GLU A 196 19.04 8.97 18.04
C GLU A 196 17.97 9.98 17.66
N GLY A 197 16.75 9.76 18.15
CA GLY A 197 15.61 10.65 17.90
C GLY A 197 14.28 9.97 17.95
N GLU A 198 13.25 10.77 17.73
CA GLU A 198 11.87 10.35 17.68
C GLU A 198 11.27 10.67 16.31
N ALA A 199 10.40 9.80 15.83
CA ALA A 199 9.66 10.00 14.59
C ALA A 199 8.25 9.43 14.69
N TYR A 200 7.28 10.16 14.18
CA TYR A 200 5.95 9.66 13.88
C TYR A 200 5.73 9.73 12.38
N ALA A 201 5.32 8.62 11.81
CA ALA A 201 4.93 8.54 10.40
C ALA A 201 3.57 7.84 10.29
N ALA A 202 2.70 8.37 9.47
CA ALA A 202 1.41 7.79 9.18
C ALA A 202 1.16 7.72 7.68
N ILE A 203 0.47 6.67 7.26
CA ILE A 203 0.05 6.45 5.87
C ILE A 203 -1.45 6.15 5.84
N GLU A 204 -2.09 6.45 4.73
CA GLU A 204 -3.46 6.03 4.48
C GLU A 204 -3.48 4.56 4.07
N HIS A 205 -3.90 3.71 5.00
CA HIS A 205 -4.12 2.29 4.76
C HIS A 205 -5.59 2.07 4.33
N PRO A 206 -5.97 0.97 3.64
CA PRO A 206 -7.36 0.71 3.22
C PRO A 206 -8.41 0.76 4.36
N LYS A 207 -8.00 0.56 5.61
CA LYS A 207 -8.89 0.70 6.79
C LYS A 207 -8.83 2.08 7.43
N GLY A 208 -7.88 2.93 7.05
CA GLY A 208 -7.68 4.25 7.60
C GLY A 208 -6.22 4.53 7.94
N GLU A 209 -5.96 5.48 8.83
CA GLU A 209 -4.61 5.88 9.20
C GLU A 209 -3.84 4.76 9.91
N PHE A 210 -2.77 4.28 9.30
CA PHE A 210 -1.79 3.41 9.93
C PHE A 210 -0.59 4.24 10.35
N GLY A 211 -0.41 4.39 11.65
CA GLY A 211 0.65 5.21 12.24
C GLY A 211 1.69 4.39 13.01
N ILE A 212 2.94 4.81 12.91
CA ILE A 212 4.04 4.28 13.71
C ILE A 212 4.74 5.42 14.41
N TYR A 213 4.74 5.39 15.74
CA TYR A 213 5.62 6.22 16.57
C TYR A 213 6.83 5.41 16.99
N PHE A 214 7.98 6.00 16.90
CA PHE A 214 9.24 5.30 16.98
C PHE A 214 10.28 6.15 17.69
N VAL A 215 11.04 5.52 18.60
CA VAL A 215 12.16 6.13 19.33
C VAL A 215 13.41 5.31 19.08
N SER A 216 14.47 5.96 18.64
CA SER A 216 15.80 5.38 18.46
C SER A 216 16.79 5.93 19.50
N ASP A 217 17.65 5.08 20.02
CA ASP A 217 18.78 5.40 20.89
C ASP A 217 20.14 5.25 20.19
N GLY A 218 20.16 5.30 18.87
CA GLY A 218 21.36 5.10 18.06
C GLY A 218 21.69 3.63 17.78
N ALA A 219 20.96 2.69 18.34
CA ALA A 219 21.19 1.25 18.13
C ALA A 219 20.59 0.74 16.81
N ASN A 220 20.83 -0.54 16.54
CA ASN A 220 20.24 -1.27 15.42
C ASN A 220 18.85 -1.87 15.76
N LYS A 221 18.27 -1.48 16.89
CA LYS A 221 16.94 -1.84 17.38
C LYS A 221 16.20 -0.60 17.84
N PRO A 222 14.91 -0.50 17.62
CA PRO A 222 14.14 0.58 18.23
C PRO A 222 14.18 0.46 19.75
N TYR A 223 14.46 1.56 20.44
CA TYR A 223 14.33 1.66 21.88
C TYR A 223 12.87 1.50 22.29
N ARG A 224 11.96 2.19 21.59
CA ARG A 224 10.51 2.07 21.79
C ARG A 224 9.79 2.23 20.45
N MET A 225 8.72 1.49 20.28
CA MET A 225 7.85 1.60 19.12
C MET A 225 6.39 1.44 19.54
N LYS A 226 5.51 2.30 19.02
CA LYS A 226 4.05 2.16 19.14
C LYS A 226 3.45 2.13 17.75
N ILE A 227 2.61 1.14 17.50
CA ILE A 227 1.86 0.99 16.25
C ILE A 227 0.40 1.35 16.52
N ARG A 228 -0.15 2.24 15.70
CA ARG A 228 -1.58 2.53 15.63
C ARG A 228 -2.16 1.81 14.42
N PRO A 229 -2.75 0.64 14.58
CA PRO A 229 -3.44 -0.03 13.48
C PRO A 229 -4.85 0.57 13.32
N PRO A 230 -5.27 0.96 12.12
CA PRO A 230 -6.59 1.55 11.91
C PRO A 230 -7.73 0.55 12.16
N GLY A 231 -7.49 -0.74 11.95
CA GLY A 231 -8.48 -1.77 12.17
C GLY A 231 -8.78 -2.11 13.64
N PHE A 232 -8.08 -1.51 14.59
CA PHE A 232 -8.33 -1.77 16.02
C PHE A 232 -9.63 -1.13 16.54
N VAL A 233 -10.09 -0.07 15.90
CA VAL A 233 -11.31 0.67 16.28
C VAL A 233 -12.52 0.35 15.38
N HIS A 234 -12.41 -0.67 14.54
CA HIS A 234 -13.49 -1.14 13.67
C HIS A 234 -14.48 -2.04 14.41
#